data_09579421086653c877d51156326870e7
#
_entry.id   09579421086653c877d51156326870e7
#
_cell.length_a   1.000
_cell.length_b   1.000
_cell.length_c   1.000
_cell.angle_alpha   90.00
_cell.angle_beta   90.00
_cell.angle_gamma   90.00
#
_symmetry.space_group_name_H-M   'P 1'
#
loop_
_entity.id
_entity.type
_entity.pdbx_description
1 polymer ?
#
loop_
_entity_poly.entity_id
_entity_poly.type
_entity_poly.pdbx_seq_one_letter_code
_entity_poly.pdbx_strand_id
1 'polypeptide(L)'
;MKKSTLFLLLFGLVSIYQATAQERAIVQGICKNEKGKAIENVSVYVHDSLLIAITDEHGCFTYIHAKAGDKLRFAHMVYEPTKYTIKEADINGKPIDISMRTKKHELREVEVTSNAPSIAFDNPVMSVLDYVIGDDGIYMLAYRRKNSTLLHLSFEMDTLHELKISPEYKNIFKDFYGFVHVVGNNNVRQISFTGFSEGKKKEMYLLAPMPISRFYELYGPIITASDSVVITGRYAFFGLEQYYYCVTPTADTMYLLHHIVDEVARDDFMTARDDRFYSLAAVFFPTILYIYNPIYGIDNKFYLFAYTDCETLVFDAVGKELERHPLTFHMRKKWNGEKVQDKRWKKKMMADEARKEFYSFFVDDGLYTIMRIDMETGTATPTIDLRGYPFAELLRVHDGMLYFLYPTGNNHRRALYQVKIAQDETH
;
A
#
# COMPACT_ATOMS: atom_id res chain seq x y z
N MET A 1 13.57 59.04 33.39
CA MET A 1 12.36 58.21 33.14
C MET A 1 12.45 57.20 32.00
N LYS A 2 13.61 56.90 31.42
CA LYS A 2 13.72 55.95 30.27
C LYS A 2 14.26 54.54 30.63
N LYS A 3 14.77 54.34 31.84
CA LYS A 3 15.32 53.01 32.25
C LYS A 3 14.29 52.08 32.91
N SER A 4 13.22 52.63 33.52
CA SER A 4 12.19 51.88 34.18
C SER A 4 11.20 51.19 33.20
N THR A 5 10.95 51.81 32.05
CA THR A 5 10.02 51.32 31.03
C THR A 5 10.63 50.14 30.24
N LEU A 6 11.97 50.15 30.06
CA LEU A 6 12.67 49.04 29.41
C LEU A 6 12.72 47.76 30.28
N PHE A 7 12.81 47.97 31.63
CA PHE A 7 12.81 46.84 32.57
C PHE A 7 11.45 46.19 32.71
N LEU A 8 10.35 46.93 32.61
CA LEU A 8 8.97 46.43 32.58
C LEU A 8 8.65 45.69 31.28
N LEU A 9 9.21 46.14 30.15
CA LEU A 9 9.07 45.45 28.87
C LEU A 9 9.86 44.13 28.82
N LEU A 10 11.05 44.08 29.42
CA LEU A 10 11.83 42.84 29.54
C LEU A 10 11.14 41.81 30.49
N PHE A 11 10.56 42.28 31.59
CA PHE A 11 9.81 41.42 32.52
C PHE A 11 8.51 40.90 31.90
N GLY A 12 7.83 41.69 31.09
CA GLY A 12 6.66 41.26 30.33
C GLY A 12 6.97 40.23 29.27
N LEU A 13 8.15 40.30 28.60
CA LEU A 13 8.60 39.32 27.64
C LEU A 13 9.03 38.01 28.28
N VAL A 14 9.60 38.04 29.49
CA VAL A 14 9.97 36.80 30.22
C VAL A 14 8.73 36.07 30.77
N SER A 15 7.64 36.77 31.05
CA SER A 15 6.38 36.18 31.52
C SER A 15 5.60 35.45 30.39
N ILE A 16 5.86 35.80 29.12
CA ILE A 16 5.25 35.14 27.96
C ILE A 16 5.98 33.80 27.62
N TYR A 17 7.20 33.62 28.13
CA TYR A 17 7.96 32.37 28.00
C TYR A 17 7.75 31.35 29.14
N GLN A 18 6.76 31.55 30.02
CA GLN A 18 6.20 30.42 30.71
C GLN A 18 5.32 29.68 29.71
N ALA A 19 5.98 29.02 28.72
CA ALA A 19 5.38 27.91 28.02
C ALA A 19 4.84 26.98 29.10
N THR A 20 3.53 26.95 29.25
CA THR A 20 2.85 25.90 29.97
C THR A 20 3.46 24.62 29.47
N ALA A 21 4.25 23.95 30.30
CA ALA A 21 4.61 22.56 30.09
C ALA A 21 3.24 21.86 30.05
N GLN A 22 2.74 21.67 28.84
CA GLN A 22 1.48 20.98 28.63
C GLN A 22 1.75 19.59 29.19
N GLU A 23 1.21 19.30 30.36
CA GLU A 23 1.33 17.97 30.96
C GLU A 23 0.96 17.00 29.87
N ARG A 24 1.94 16.15 29.48
CA ARG A 24 1.72 15.17 28.43
C ARG A 24 0.67 14.21 28.95
N ALA A 25 -0.52 14.31 28.44
CA ALA A 25 -1.57 13.35 28.72
C ALA A 25 -1.18 11.99 28.11
N ILE A 26 -0.77 11.06 28.95
CA ILE A 26 -0.26 9.75 28.53
C ILE A 26 -1.24 8.68 28.98
N VAL A 27 -1.60 7.78 28.07
CA VAL A 27 -2.32 6.55 28.40
C VAL A 27 -1.40 5.38 28.10
N GLN A 28 -1.23 4.52 29.08
CA GLN A 28 -0.50 3.25 28.95
C GLN A 28 -1.47 2.09 29.07
N GLY A 29 -1.17 0.98 28.44
CA GLY A 29 -2.00 -0.21 28.57
C GLY A 29 -1.28 -1.49 28.16
N ILE A 30 -1.94 -2.60 28.45
CA ILE A 30 -1.45 -3.94 28.15
C ILE A 30 -2.55 -4.69 27.42
N CYS A 31 -2.21 -5.26 26.26
CA CYS A 31 -3.08 -6.16 25.51
C CYS A 31 -2.84 -7.60 25.94
N LYS A 32 -3.89 -8.30 26.34
CA LYS A 32 -3.87 -9.69 26.80
C LYS A 32 -4.93 -10.52 26.08
N ASN A 33 -4.69 -11.80 25.94
CA ASN A 33 -5.71 -12.73 25.46
C ASN A 33 -6.65 -13.17 26.62
N GLU A 34 -7.66 -13.97 26.30
CA GLU A 34 -8.64 -14.51 27.26
C GLU A 34 -8.00 -15.33 28.39
N LYS A 35 -6.78 -15.83 28.21
CA LYS A 35 -6.00 -16.56 29.20
C LYS A 35 -5.05 -15.67 30.01
N GLY A 36 -5.13 -14.35 29.82
CA GLY A 36 -4.28 -13.37 30.49
C GLY A 36 -2.84 -13.27 29.96
N LYS A 37 -2.51 -13.96 28.85
CA LYS A 37 -1.19 -13.88 28.23
C LYS A 37 -1.07 -12.60 27.39
N ALA A 38 0.05 -11.90 27.52
CA ALA A 38 0.37 -10.72 26.72
C ALA A 38 0.35 -11.01 25.22
N ILE A 39 -0.10 -10.02 24.43
CA ILE A 39 -0.16 -10.10 22.97
C ILE A 39 0.77 -9.05 22.40
N GLU A 40 1.82 -9.50 21.73
CA GLU A 40 2.77 -8.70 20.97
C GLU A 40 2.18 -8.31 19.60
N ASN A 41 2.67 -7.22 19.02
CA ASN A 41 2.33 -6.76 17.66
C ASN A 41 0.84 -6.40 17.45
N VAL A 42 0.13 -6.01 18.51
CA VAL A 42 -1.20 -5.42 18.37
C VAL A 42 -1.07 -3.99 17.85
N SER A 43 -1.65 -3.70 16.72
CA SER A 43 -1.73 -2.34 16.19
C SER A 43 -2.83 -1.55 16.91
N VAL A 44 -2.45 -0.39 17.48
CA VAL A 44 -3.36 0.49 18.21
C VAL A 44 -3.65 1.72 17.35
N TYR A 45 -4.91 1.92 17.02
CA TYR A 45 -5.39 3.05 16.22
C TYR A 45 -6.25 3.98 17.06
N VAL A 46 -6.16 5.28 16.80
CA VAL A 46 -7.11 6.28 17.31
C VAL A 46 -8.07 6.70 16.19
N HIS A 47 -9.34 6.88 16.53
CA HIS A 47 -10.40 7.25 15.59
C HIS A 47 -10.47 6.34 14.34
N ASP A 48 -10.19 5.03 14.51
CA ASP A 48 -10.23 3.97 13.51
C ASP A 48 -9.21 4.12 12.35
N SER A 49 -8.41 5.19 12.27
CA SER A 49 -7.56 5.48 11.12
C SER A 49 -6.09 5.76 11.42
N LEU A 50 -5.77 6.40 12.54
CA LEU A 50 -4.40 6.80 12.86
C LEU A 50 -3.73 5.75 13.75
N LEU A 51 -2.70 5.09 13.23
CA LEU A 51 -1.84 4.18 14.01
C LEU A 51 -1.00 5.00 14.99
N ILE A 52 -1.15 4.75 16.28
CA ILE A 52 -0.47 5.48 17.37
C ILE A 52 0.57 4.64 18.10
N ALA A 53 0.41 3.32 18.13
CA ALA A 53 1.33 2.42 18.79
C ALA A 53 1.21 0.99 18.26
N ILE A 54 2.25 0.18 18.50
CA ILE A 54 2.23 -1.27 18.34
C ILE A 54 2.71 -1.86 19.67
N THR A 55 2.05 -2.90 20.18
CA THR A 55 2.44 -3.53 21.45
C THR A 55 3.77 -4.27 21.34
N ASP A 56 4.57 -4.17 22.40
CA ASP A 56 5.84 -4.87 22.54
C ASP A 56 5.66 -6.35 22.94
N GLU A 57 6.76 -7.05 23.22
CA GLU A 57 6.79 -8.46 23.64
C GLU A 57 6.03 -8.72 24.97
N HIS A 58 5.81 -7.69 25.76
CA HIS A 58 5.03 -7.74 27.00
C HIS A 58 3.58 -7.30 26.81
N GLY A 59 3.16 -7.04 25.55
CA GLY A 59 1.84 -6.57 25.21
C GLY A 59 1.59 -5.11 25.56
N CYS A 60 2.62 -4.34 25.91
CA CYS A 60 2.50 -2.97 26.39
C CYS A 60 2.44 -1.98 25.22
N PHE A 61 1.64 -0.92 25.39
CA PHE A 61 1.59 0.23 24.49
C PHE A 61 1.54 1.54 25.27
N THR A 62 1.93 2.64 24.60
CA THR A 62 1.87 4.01 25.13
C THR A 62 1.28 4.94 24.09
N TYR A 63 0.28 5.71 24.48
CA TYR A 63 -0.31 6.77 23.68
C TYR A 63 -0.06 8.13 24.33
N ILE A 64 0.65 8.99 23.62
CA ILE A 64 0.99 10.36 24.03
C ILE A 64 -0.03 11.32 23.40
N HIS A 65 -0.38 12.39 24.15
CA HIS A 65 -1.42 13.36 23.80
C HIS A 65 -2.86 12.81 23.78
N ALA A 66 -3.11 11.79 24.61
CA ALA A 66 -4.41 11.19 24.81
C ALA A 66 -5.45 12.22 25.33
N LYS A 67 -6.67 12.07 24.90
CA LYS A 67 -7.81 12.87 25.41
C LYS A 67 -8.91 11.95 25.89
N ALA A 68 -9.59 12.36 26.94
CA ALA A 68 -10.82 11.68 27.36
C ALA A 68 -11.85 11.70 26.22
N GLY A 69 -12.43 10.54 25.92
CA GLY A 69 -13.33 10.34 24.79
C GLY A 69 -12.67 9.83 23.51
N ASP A 70 -11.33 9.80 23.42
CA ASP A 70 -10.63 9.17 22.28
C ASP A 70 -11.01 7.70 22.18
N LYS A 71 -11.35 7.26 20.98
CA LYS A 71 -11.71 5.86 20.70
C LYS A 71 -10.51 5.13 20.14
N LEU A 72 -9.98 4.22 20.93
CA LEU A 72 -8.89 3.32 20.52
C LEU A 72 -9.47 2.07 19.88
N ARG A 73 -8.86 1.60 18.79
CA ARG A 73 -9.12 0.32 18.17
C ARG A 73 -7.84 -0.51 18.16
N PHE A 74 -7.93 -1.70 18.72
CA PHE A 74 -6.87 -2.68 18.79
C PHE A 74 -7.10 -3.72 17.69
N ALA A 75 -6.12 -3.92 16.83
CA ALA A 75 -6.20 -4.87 15.73
C ALA A 75 -5.01 -5.81 15.74
N HIS A 76 -5.27 -7.09 15.61
CA HIS A 76 -4.24 -8.12 15.49
C HIS A 76 -4.73 -9.25 14.57
N MET A 77 -3.79 -9.91 13.89
CA MET A 77 -4.10 -10.94 12.90
C MET A 77 -4.93 -12.09 13.47
N VAL A 78 -4.64 -12.51 14.69
CA VAL A 78 -5.22 -13.72 15.33
C VAL A 78 -6.39 -13.38 16.26
N TYR A 79 -6.57 -12.12 16.66
CA TYR A 79 -7.54 -11.70 17.65
C TYR A 79 -8.63 -10.80 17.04
N GLU A 80 -9.85 -10.89 17.58
CA GLU A 80 -10.95 -10.00 17.20
C GLU A 80 -10.59 -8.55 17.49
N PRO A 81 -10.93 -7.59 16.61
CA PRO A 81 -10.72 -6.20 16.87
C PRO A 81 -11.47 -5.76 18.12
N THR A 82 -10.76 -5.12 19.03
CA THR A 82 -11.34 -4.62 20.30
C THR A 82 -11.33 -3.10 20.28
N LYS A 83 -12.38 -2.48 20.83
CA LYS A 83 -12.47 -1.02 20.95
C LYS A 83 -12.48 -0.62 22.41
N TYR A 84 -11.85 0.51 22.72
CA TYR A 84 -11.82 1.10 24.05
C TYR A 84 -11.97 2.62 23.94
N THR A 85 -12.76 3.22 24.84
CA THR A 85 -12.88 4.68 24.92
C THR A 85 -12.14 5.17 26.14
N ILE A 86 -11.16 6.06 25.94
CA ILE A 86 -10.33 6.63 27.01
C ILE A 86 -11.20 7.43 27.98
N LYS A 87 -11.07 7.12 29.27
CA LYS A 87 -11.69 7.85 30.38
C LYS A 87 -10.70 8.84 30.96
N GLU A 88 -11.19 9.87 31.65
CA GLU A 88 -10.32 10.84 32.32
C GLU A 88 -9.37 10.20 33.33
N ALA A 89 -9.82 9.16 34.04
CA ALA A 89 -9.02 8.40 34.99
C ALA A 89 -7.89 7.57 34.37
N ASP A 90 -7.91 7.34 33.05
CA ASP A 90 -6.89 6.59 32.35
C ASP A 90 -5.67 7.47 31.98
N ILE A 91 -5.90 8.79 31.94
CA ILE A 91 -4.86 9.77 31.58
C ILE A 91 -3.92 9.95 32.76
N ASN A 92 -2.62 9.67 32.52
CA ASN A 92 -1.59 9.66 33.56
C ASN A 92 -1.93 8.72 34.76
N GLY A 93 -2.87 7.80 34.50
CA GLY A 93 -3.37 6.83 35.49
C GLY A 93 -2.62 5.48 35.43
N LYS A 94 -3.28 4.47 35.98
CA LYS A 94 -2.78 3.09 35.89
C LYS A 94 -2.93 2.56 34.46
N PRO A 95 -2.04 1.65 34.00
CA PRO A 95 -2.17 1.01 32.70
C PRO A 95 -3.55 0.34 32.53
N ILE A 96 -4.18 0.59 31.38
CA ILE A 96 -5.45 -0.05 31.03
C ILE A 96 -5.24 -1.48 30.56
N ASP A 97 -6.08 -2.39 30.97
CA ASP A 97 -6.06 -3.79 30.51
C ASP A 97 -7.02 -3.97 29.34
N ILE A 98 -6.50 -4.37 28.18
CA ILE A 98 -7.26 -4.68 26.98
C ILE A 98 -7.29 -6.18 26.77
N SER A 99 -8.45 -6.79 26.93
CA SER A 99 -8.64 -8.21 26.65
C SER A 99 -9.15 -8.41 25.23
N MET A 100 -8.40 -9.18 24.44
CA MET A 100 -8.74 -9.52 23.07
C MET A 100 -9.12 -11.00 22.96
N ARG A 101 -10.21 -11.28 22.26
CA ARG A 101 -10.67 -12.65 22.01
C ARG A 101 -10.00 -13.22 20.79
N THR A 102 -9.63 -14.48 20.84
CA THR A 102 -9.14 -15.18 19.66
C THR A 102 -10.25 -15.24 18.61
N LYS A 103 -9.93 -14.87 17.37
CA LYS A 103 -10.87 -15.04 16.27
C LYS A 103 -11.24 -16.53 16.17
N LYS A 104 -12.48 -16.84 16.43
CA LYS A 104 -13.02 -18.16 16.07
C LYS A 104 -13.17 -18.16 14.56
N HIS A 105 -12.14 -18.61 13.85
CA HIS A 105 -12.35 -19.08 12.49
C HIS A 105 -13.20 -20.35 12.61
N GLU A 106 -14.51 -20.22 12.54
CA GLU A 106 -15.30 -21.32 12.03
C GLU A 106 -14.79 -21.51 10.60
N LEU A 107 -13.96 -22.52 10.42
CA LEU A 107 -13.71 -23.08 9.10
C LEU A 107 -15.09 -23.57 8.63
N ARG A 108 -15.85 -22.68 7.98
CA ARG A 108 -16.91 -23.14 7.13
C ARG A 108 -16.25 -24.12 6.18
N GLU A 109 -16.78 -25.33 6.16
CA GLU A 109 -16.44 -26.35 5.19
C GLU A 109 -16.34 -25.65 3.83
N VAL A 110 -15.10 -25.42 3.38
CA VAL A 110 -14.85 -24.77 2.10
C VAL A 110 -15.27 -25.84 1.12
N GLU A 111 -16.42 -25.67 0.49
CA GLU A 111 -16.66 -26.36 -0.77
C GLU A 111 -15.41 -26.16 -1.59
N VAL A 112 -14.72 -27.25 -1.91
CA VAL A 112 -13.52 -27.26 -2.73
C VAL A 112 -13.98 -26.89 -4.14
N THR A 113 -14.21 -25.59 -4.33
CA THR A 113 -14.32 -25.03 -5.68
C THR A 113 -12.93 -25.16 -6.28
N SER A 114 -12.84 -25.47 -7.56
CA SER A 114 -11.59 -25.64 -8.31
C SER A 114 -10.64 -24.43 -8.23
N ASN A 115 -11.03 -23.36 -7.55
CA ASN A 115 -10.37 -22.06 -7.42
C ASN A 115 -9.96 -21.72 -5.97
N ALA A 116 -9.77 -22.71 -5.10
CA ALA A 116 -9.22 -22.44 -3.75
C ALA A 116 -7.73 -22.07 -3.82
N PRO A 117 -7.27 -21.06 -3.07
CA PRO A 117 -5.84 -20.73 -2.99
C PRO A 117 -5.02 -21.93 -2.52
N SER A 118 -3.90 -22.17 -3.17
CA SER A 118 -2.90 -23.17 -2.83
C SER A 118 -1.56 -22.52 -2.52
N ILE A 119 -0.71 -23.23 -1.77
CA ILE A 119 0.65 -22.78 -1.53
C ILE A 119 1.45 -22.99 -2.81
N ALA A 120 1.97 -21.88 -3.38
CA ALA A 120 2.86 -21.90 -4.53
C ALA A 120 4.31 -22.15 -4.09
N PHE A 121 4.76 -21.46 -3.05
CA PHE A 121 6.09 -21.62 -2.48
C PHE A 121 6.05 -21.51 -0.96
N ASP A 122 6.55 -22.53 -0.27
CA ASP A 122 6.84 -22.51 1.16
C ASP A 122 8.22 -23.10 1.44
N ASN A 123 8.92 -22.50 2.37
CA ASN A 123 10.21 -22.99 2.82
C ASN A 123 10.20 -23.14 4.35
N PRO A 124 10.52 -24.33 4.89
CA PRO A 124 10.39 -24.60 6.33
C PRO A 124 11.29 -23.73 7.23
N VAL A 125 12.24 -23.02 6.65
CA VAL A 125 13.24 -22.23 7.42
C VAL A 125 13.32 -20.76 6.99
N MET A 126 12.71 -20.37 5.88
CA MET A 126 12.70 -19.00 5.36
C MET A 126 11.29 -18.42 5.38
N SER A 127 11.18 -17.12 5.56
CA SER A 127 9.95 -16.34 5.39
C SER A 127 10.08 -15.44 4.17
N VAL A 128 9.08 -15.41 3.31
CA VAL A 128 9.07 -14.52 2.16
C VAL A 128 8.86 -13.08 2.65
N LEU A 129 9.72 -12.16 2.24
CA LEU A 129 9.63 -10.74 2.57
C LEU A 129 8.83 -9.97 1.53
N ASP A 130 9.22 -10.15 0.27
CA ASP A 130 8.66 -9.43 -0.88
C ASP A 130 8.90 -10.24 -2.15
N TYR A 131 8.14 -9.97 -3.22
CA TYR A 131 8.34 -10.59 -4.51
C TYR A 131 7.86 -9.67 -5.63
N VAL A 132 8.36 -9.88 -6.84
CA VAL A 132 7.83 -9.28 -8.08
C VAL A 132 7.73 -10.35 -9.15
N ILE A 133 6.84 -10.12 -10.11
CA ILE A 133 6.65 -10.97 -11.27
C ILE A 133 7.41 -10.33 -12.43
N GLY A 134 8.46 -11.00 -12.89
CA GLY A 134 9.22 -10.65 -14.09
C GLY A 134 8.61 -11.32 -15.32
N ASP A 135 9.22 -11.08 -16.47
CA ASP A 135 8.79 -11.68 -17.73
C ASP A 135 9.20 -13.16 -17.85
N ASP A 136 10.21 -13.56 -17.09
CA ASP A 136 10.82 -14.90 -17.11
C ASP A 136 10.59 -15.70 -15.80
N GLY A 137 9.74 -15.22 -14.91
CA GLY A 137 9.43 -15.89 -13.66
C GLY A 137 9.21 -14.96 -12.47
N ILE A 138 9.27 -15.51 -11.26
CA ILE A 138 9.02 -14.79 -10.02
C ILE A 138 10.35 -14.56 -9.31
N TYR A 139 10.66 -13.30 -9.05
CA TYR A 139 11.78 -12.90 -8.22
C TYR A 139 11.29 -12.69 -6.79
N MET A 140 11.88 -13.41 -5.85
CA MET A 140 11.42 -13.44 -4.47
C MET A 140 12.57 -13.17 -3.50
N LEU A 141 12.30 -12.33 -2.52
CA LEU A 141 13.19 -12.05 -1.41
C LEU A 141 12.74 -12.82 -0.19
N ALA A 142 13.57 -13.76 0.27
CA ALA A 142 13.30 -14.60 1.43
C ALA A 142 14.32 -14.32 2.55
N TYR A 143 13.89 -14.49 3.79
CA TYR A 143 14.68 -14.16 4.98
C TYR A 143 14.73 -15.31 5.97
N ARG A 144 15.93 -15.59 6.46
CA ARG A 144 16.16 -16.54 7.56
C ARG A 144 17.09 -15.94 8.61
N ARG A 145 16.56 -15.61 9.77
CA ARG A 145 17.32 -14.99 10.88
C ARG A 145 18.01 -13.70 10.43
N LYS A 146 19.34 -13.75 10.17
CA LYS A 146 20.17 -12.60 9.76
C LYS A 146 20.60 -12.65 8.30
N ASN A 147 20.11 -13.59 7.52
CA ASN A 147 20.49 -13.79 6.13
C ASN A 147 19.27 -13.57 5.21
N SER A 148 19.49 -12.86 4.12
CA SER A 148 18.52 -12.73 3.04
C SER A 148 18.98 -13.56 1.85
N THR A 149 18.02 -14.15 1.17
CA THR A 149 18.23 -14.94 -0.05
C THR A 149 17.30 -14.39 -1.12
N LEU A 150 17.87 -14.10 -2.27
CA LEU A 150 17.14 -13.77 -3.48
C LEU A 150 16.95 -15.07 -4.27
N LEU A 151 15.70 -15.38 -4.58
CA LEU A 151 15.31 -16.53 -5.39
C LEU A 151 14.74 -16.03 -6.71
N HIS A 152 15.09 -16.72 -7.81
CA HIS A 152 14.41 -16.60 -9.08
C HIS A 152 13.73 -17.94 -9.37
N LEU A 153 12.41 -17.93 -9.43
CA LEU A 153 11.57 -19.11 -9.65
C LEU A 153 10.96 -19.06 -11.05
N SER A 154 10.77 -20.20 -11.66
CA SER A 154 9.90 -20.30 -12.84
C SER A 154 8.43 -20.07 -12.45
N PHE A 155 7.54 -19.95 -13.41
CA PHE A 155 6.08 -19.88 -13.13
C PHE A 155 5.51 -21.20 -12.59
N GLU A 156 6.23 -22.34 -12.81
CA GLU A 156 5.96 -23.64 -12.21
C GLU A 156 6.51 -23.77 -10.79
N MET A 157 7.14 -22.71 -10.25
CA MET A 157 7.74 -22.65 -8.91
C MET A 157 9.04 -23.44 -8.76
N ASP A 158 9.69 -23.83 -9.84
CA ASP A 158 11.03 -24.41 -9.81
C ASP A 158 12.07 -23.33 -9.53
N THR A 159 13.01 -23.59 -8.63
CA THR A 159 14.10 -22.66 -8.34
C THR A 159 15.12 -22.67 -9.47
N LEU A 160 15.13 -21.61 -10.28
CA LEU A 160 16.08 -21.40 -11.38
C LEU A 160 17.41 -20.89 -10.85
N HIS A 161 17.39 -19.93 -9.95
CA HIS A 161 18.58 -19.31 -9.36
C HIS A 161 18.37 -18.98 -7.89
N GLU A 162 19.45 -19.05 -7.12
CA GLU A 162 19.50 -18.63 -5.72
C GLU A 162 20.77 -17.81 -5.48
N LEU A 163 20.63 -16.66 -4.81
CA LEU A 163 21.73 -15.79 -4.45
C LEU A 163 21.58 -15.32 -3.00
N LYS A 164 22.58 -15.59 -2.16
CA LYS A 164 22.67 -15.02 -0.81
C LYS A 164 23.06 -13.55 -0.90
N ILE A 165 22.29 -12.69 -0.24
CA ILE A 165 22.49 -11.24 -0.27
C ILE A 165 22.50 -10.66 1.14
N SER A 166 22.92 -9.40 1.25
CA SER A 166 22.90 -8.68 2.52
C SER A 166 21.47 -8.56 3.07
N PRO A 167 21.26 -8.72 4.40
CA PRO A 167 19.94 -8.58 5.03
C PRO A 167 19.42 -7.12 5.06
N GLU A 168 20.20 -6.16 4.59
CA GLU A 168 19.74 -4.79 4.39
C GLU A 168 18.69 -4.65 3.28
N TYR A 169 18.72 -5.57 2.28
CA TYR A 169 17.74 -5.61 1.20
C TYR A 169 16.46 -6.27 1.69
N LYS A 170 15.37 -5.49 1.78
CA LYS A 170 14.09 -5.93 2.31
C LYS A 170 12.95 -5.85 1.33
N ASN A 171 13.13 -5.10 0.25
CA ASN A 171 12.13 -4.92 -0.78
C ASN A 171 12.72 -5.27 -2.14
N ILE A 172 11.85 -5.64 -3.07
CA ILE A 172 12.18 -5.91 -4.45
C ILE A 172 11.27 -5.07 -5.34
N PHE A 173 11.79 -4.56 -6.44
CA PHE A 173 11.08 -3.65 -7.34
C PHE A 173 11.36 -4.02 -8.79
N LYS A 174 10.31 -4.10 -9.63
CA LYS A 174 10.43 -4.20 -11.10
C LYS A 174 10.19 -2.79 -11.66
N ASP A 175 11.16 -2.28 -12.42
CA ASP A 175 11.00 -1.00 -13.09
C ASP A 175 10.16 -1.13 -14.36
N PHE A 176 9.87 -0.01 -14.99
CA PHE A 176 9.03 0.05 -16.20
C PHE A 176 9.71 -0.52 -17.45
N TYR A 177 11.02 -0.80 -17.41
CA TYR A 177 11.75 -1.55 -18.44
C TYR A 177 11.76 -3.07 -18.19
N GLY A 178 11.15 -3.53 -17.10
CA GLY A 178 11.15 -4.93 -16.69
C GLY A 178 12.35 -5.36 -15.86
N PHE A 179 13.34 -4.47 -15.61
CA PHE A 179 14.48 -4.83 -14.77
C PHE A 179 14.09 -4.93 -13.31
N VAL A 180 14.61 -5.95 -12.65
CA VAL A 180 14.34 -6.21 -11.25
C VAL A 180 15.48 -5.71 -10.38
N HIS A 181 15.12 -5.04 -9.29
CA HIS A 181 16.04 -4.41 -8.34
C HIS A 181 15.76 -4.89 -6.92
N VAL A 182 16.82 -5.11 -6.13
CA VAL A 182 16.71 -5.25 -4.67
C VAL A 182 16.97 -3.91 -4.01
N VAL A 183 16.09 -3.54 -3.08
CA VAL A 183 16.07 -2.23 -2.45
C VAL A 183 16.46 -2.37 -0.98
N GLY A 184 17.54 -1.71 -0.60
CA GLY A 184 18.03 -1.60 0.77
C GLY A 184 17.71 -0.25 1.39
N ASN A 185 18.25 0.00 2.58
CA ASN A 185 18.01 1.25 3.30
C ASN A 185 18.67 2.46 2.59
N ASN A 186 19.86 2.28 2.02
CA ASN A 186 20.67 3.38 1.46
C ASN A 186 21.02 3.16 -0.02
N ASN A 187 20.83 1.99 -0.54
CA ASN A 187 21.20 1.64 -1.91
C ASN A 187 20.22 0.67 -2.55
N VAL A 188 20.27 0.66 -3.87
CA VAL A 188 19.51 -0.24 -4.75
C VAL A 188 20.50 -0.93 -5.68
N ARG A 189 20.27 -2.21 -5.97
CA ARG A 189 21.09 -2.98 -6.91
C ARG A 189 20.18 -3.72 -7.89
N GLN A 190 20.52 -3.61 -9.16
CA GLN A 190 19.84 -4.35 -10.22
C GLN A 190 20.31 -5.80 -10.24
N ILE A 191 19.37 -6.71 -10.45
CA ILE A 191 19.65 -8.12 -10.70
C ILE A 191 20.09 -8.28 -12.15
N SER A 192 21.11 -9.07 -12.37
CA SER A 192 21.62 -9.38 -13.70
C SER A 192 22.07 -10.85 -13.78
N PHE A 193 22.31 -11.31 -14.99
CA PHE A 193 22.72 -12.69 -15.26
C PHE A 193 24.01 -12.70 -16.11
N THR A 194 24.89 -13.67 -15.84
CA THR A 194 26.08 -13.88 -16.70
C THR A 194 25.64 -14.20 -18.11
N GLY A 195 26.41 -13.70 -19.07
CA GLY A 195 26.15 -13.95 -20.50
C GLY A 195 26.18 -15.45 -20.88
N PHE A 196 25.53 -15.76 -21.96
CA PHE A 196 25.53 -17.11 -22.53
C PHE A 196 26.94 -17.52 -22.92
N SER A 197 27.52 -18.54 -22.27
CA SER A 197 28.64 -19.31 -22.78
C SER A 197 28.16 -20.75 -22.96
N GLU A 198 28.37 -21.33 -24.11
CA GLU A 198 27.99 -22.73 -24.38
C GLU A 198 28.51 -23.63 -23.26
N GLY A 199 27.58 -24.36 -22.59
CA GLY A 199 27.88 -25.30 -21.51
C GLY A 199 28.03 -24.69 -20.10
N LYS A 200 27.89 -23.39 -19.89
CA LYS A 200 27.86 -22.78 -18.55
C LYS A 200 26.44 -22.40 -18.14
N LYS A 201 26.03 -22.77 -16.90
CA LYS A 201 24.78 -22.35 -16.30
C LYS A 201 24.85 -20.83 -16.13
N LYS A 202 23.77 -20.12 -16.49
CA LYS A 202 23.60 -18.69 -16.15
C LYS A 202 23.69 -18.53 -14.64
N GLU A 203 24.45 -17.56 -14.18
CA GLU A 203 24.56 -17.23 -12.77
C GLU A 203 23.91 -15.87 -12.52
N MET A 204 23.08 -15.80 -11.51
CA MET A 204 22.45 -14.57 -11.06
C MET A 204 23.40 -13.79 -10.17
N TYR A 205 23.54 -12.48 -10.40
CA TYR A 205 24.36 -11.59 -9.59
C TYR A 205 23.73 -10.20 -9.48
N LEU A 206 24.25 -9.38 -8.56
CA LEU A 206 23.81 -7.99 -8.37
C LEU A 206 24.83 -7.04 -8.99
N LEU A 207 24.35 -6.09 -9.80
CA LEU A 207 25.17 -4.99 -10.32
C LEU A 207 25.71 -4.10 -9.20
N ALA A 208 26.57 -3.14 -9.54
CA ALA A 208 27.09 -2.15 -8.60
C ALA A 208 25.94 -1.42 -7.87
N PRO A 209 26.10 -1.10 -6.56
CA PRO A 209 25.08 -0.40 -5.82
C PRO A 209 24.90 1.03 -6.33
N MET A 210 23.65 1.44 -6.48
CA MET A 210 23.26 2.82 -6.74
C MET A 210 22.70 3.43 -5.44
N PRO A 211 23.07 4.66 -5.07
CA PRO A 211 22.44 5.35 -3.94
C PRO A 211 20.92 5.44 -4.12
N ILE A 212 20.17 5.21 -3.05
CA ILE A 212 18.69 5.19 -3.12
C ILE A 212 18.12 6.56 -3.56
N SER A 213 18.76 7.67 -3.19
CA SER A 213 18.39 9.01 -3.67
C SER A 213 18.47 9.11 -5.18
N ARG A 214 19.58 8.60 -5.77
CA ARG A 214 19.76 8.60 -7.22
C ARG A 214 18.77 7.69 -7.93
N PHE A 215 18.45 6.56 -7.33
CA PHE A 215 17.40 5.66 -7.84
C PHE A 215 16.05 6.37 -7.91
N TYR A 216 15.63 7.07 -6.85
CA TYR A 216 14.38 7.84 -6.85
C TYR A 216 14.39 9.01 -7.82
N GLU A 217 15.53 9.66 -8.04
CA GLU A 217 15.65 10.70 -9.06
C GLU A 217 15.41 10.17 -10.47
N LEU A 218 15.89 8.98 -10.77
CA LEU A 218 15.81 8.37 -12.10
C LEU A 218 14.45 7.70 -12.36
N TYR A 219 13.94 6.95 -11.40
CA TYR A 219 12.76 6.10 -11.56
C TYR A 219 11.50 6.64 -10.88
N GLY A 220 11.63 7.45 -9.83
CA GLY A 220 10.50 7.95 -9.05
C GLY A 220 9.47 8.77 -9.83
N PRO A 221 9.87 9.64 -10.79
CA PRO A 221 8.92 10.40 -11.59
C PRO A 221 8.19 9.56 -12.65
N ILE A 222 8.76 8.40 -13.05
CA ILE A 222 8.25 7.59 -14.14
C ILE A 222 7.19 6.62 -13.61
N ILE A 223 6.03 6.63 -14.24
CA ILE A 223 4.92 5.76 -13.86
C ILE A 223 4.89 4.52 -14.75
N THR A 224 4.97 4.73 -16.08
CA THR A 224 4.94 3.67 -17.08
C THR A 224 5.56 4.18 -18.38
N ALA A 225 5.74 3.31 -19.36
CA ALA A 225 6.32 3.66 -20.67
C ALA A 225 5.67 2.84 -21.80
N SER A 226 5.84 3.34 -23.02
CA SER A 226 5.68 2.63 -24.28
C SER A 226 7.02 2.60 -25.02
N ASP A 227 7.04 2.07 -26.23
CA ASP A 227 8.23 2.15 -27.10
C ASP A 227 8.56 3.59 -27.53
N SER A 228 7.59 4.52 -27.42
CA SER A 228 7.70 5.87 -27.94
C SER A 228 7.88 6.95 -26.89
N VAL A 229 7.22 6.81 -25.71
CA VAL A 229 7.23 7.83 -24.67
C VAL A 229 7.24 7.21 -23.28
N VAL A 230 7.71 7.98 -22.33
CA VAL A 230 7.64 7.70 -20.88
C VAL A 230 6.54 8.56 -20.30
N ILE A 231 5.69 7.97 -19.45
CA ILE A 231 4.67 8.70 -18.72
C ILE A 231 5.22 9.09 -17.36
N THR A 232 5.17 10.40 -17.07
CA THR A 232 5.49 10.94 -15.75
C THR A 232 4.27 11.58 -15.13
N GLY A 233 4.20 11.57 -13.80
CA GLY A 233 3.11 12.16 -13.03
C GLY A 233 3.59 13.27 -12.12
N ARG A 234 2.75 14.31 -11.97
CA ARG A 234 2.97 15.39 -11.04
C ARG A 234 1.68 15.71 -10.31
N TYR A 235 1.77 15.82 -8.99
CA TYR A 235 0.69 16.34 -8.18
C TYR A 235 0.89 17.84 -7.93
N ALA A 236 -0.19 18.57 -7.97
CA ALA A 236 -0.24 19.97 -7.61
C ALA A 236 -1.40 20.22 -6.65
N PHE A 237 -1.45 21.43 -6.10
CA PHE A 237 -2.53 21.86 -5.23
C PHE A 237 -2.83 20.89 -4.08
N PHE A 238 -1.80 20.53 -3.29
CA PHE A 238 -1.90 19.60 -2.15
C PHE A 238 -2.39 18.19 -2.54
N GLY A 239 -2.17 17.77 -3.79
CA GLY A 239 -2.57 16.45 -4.28
C GLY A 239 -4.00 16.36 -4.80
N LEU A 240 -4.71 17.48 -4.92
CA LEU A 240 -6.06 17.56 -5.50
C LEU A 240 -6.05 17.72 -7.02
N GLU A 241 -4.88 18.02 -7.59
CA GLU A 241 -4.65 18.05 -9.03
C GLU A 241 -3.56 17.07 -9.41
N GLN A 242 -3.78 16.32 -10.46
CA GLN A 242 -2.84 15.33 -10.98
C GLN A 242 -2.63 15.55 -12.47
N TYR A 243 -1.39 15.73 -12.87
CA TYR A 243 -0.96 15.93 -14.24
C TYR A 243 -0.19 14.70 -14.70
N TYR A 244 -0.49 14.24 -15.90
CA TYR A 244 0.26 13.22 -16.61
C TYR A 244 0.92 13.82 -17.83
N TYR A 245 2.21 13.56 -17.99
CA TYR A 245 2.99 14.06 -19.12
C TYR A 245 3.61 12.90 -19.88
N CYS A 246 3.58 13.01 -21.22
CA CYS A 246 4.41 12.21 -22.10
C CYS A 246 5.77 12.89 -22.26
N VAL A 247 6.83 12.12 -22.10
CA VAL A 247 8.22 12.57 -22.30
C VAL A 247 8.87 11.65 -23.31
N THR A 248 9.48 12.20 -24.35
CA THR A 248 10.23 11.40 -25.33
C THR A 248 11.49 10.81 -24.67
N PRO A 249 12.01 9.65 -25.13
CA PRO A 249 13.18 9.02 -24.54
C PRO A 249 14.43 9.91 -24.53
N THR A 250 14.55 10.82 -25.50
CA THR A 250 15.60 11.83 -25.58
C THR A 250 15.39 13.01 -24.65
N ALA A 251 14.22 13.07 -23.97
CA ALA A 251 13.75 14.20 -23.14
C ALA A 251 13.69 15.55 -23.88
N ASP A 252 13.66 15.53 -25.21
CA ASP A 252 13.60 16.75 -26.03
C ASP A 252 12.20 17.34 -26.09
N THR A 253 11.20 16.52 -25.87
CA THR A 253 9.78 16.93 -25.94
C THR A 253 9.02 16.40 -24.75
N MET A 254 8.28 17.29 -24.10
CA MET A 254 7.32 16.98 -23.04
C MET A 254 5.99 17.64 -23.35
N TYR A 255 4.91 16.88 -23.31
CA TYR A 255 3.56 17.41 -23.52
C TYR A 255 2.57 16.80 -22.53
N LEU A 256 1.51 17.53 -22.25
CA LEU A 256 0.46 17.11 -21.34
C LEU A 256 -0.35 15.97 -21.97
N LEU A 257 -0.40 14.82 -21.30
CA LEU A 257 -1.27 13.72 -21.66
C LEU A 257 -2.69 13.97 -21.14
N HIS A 258 -2.80 14.21 -19.84
CA HIS A 258 -4.09 14.42 -19.18
C HIS A 258 -3.93 15.17 -17.86
N HIS A 259 -5.00 15.89 -17.46
CA HIS A 259 -5.07 16.63 -16.21
C HIS A 259 -6.38 16.31 -15.50
N ILE A 260 -6.31 15.90 -14.25
CA ILE A 260 -7.46 15.55 -13.42
C ILE A 260 -7.49 16.50 -12.22
N VAL A 261 -8.66 17.04 -11.92
CA VAL A 261 -8.90 17.94 -10.79
C VAL A 261 -10.07 17.40 -9.97
N ASP A 262 -9.87 17.21 -8.68
CA ASP A 262 -10.99 17.04 -7.76
C ASP A 262 -11.55 18.42 -7.39
N GLU A 263 -12.45 18.93 -8.23
CA GLU A 263 -13.03 20.26 -8.09
C GLU A 263 -13.77 20.43 -6.76
N VAL A 264 -14.50 19.40 -6.34
CA VAL A 264 -15.28 19.44 -5.09
C VAL A 264 -14.33 19.54 -3.90
N ALA A 265 -13.34 18.66 -3.83
CA ALA A 265 -12.37 18.69 -2.74
C ALA A 265 -11.49 19.96 -2.79
N ARG A 266 -11.20 20.49 -4.00
CA ARG A 266 -10.47 21.74 -4.17
C ARG A 266 -11.28 22.94 -3.66
N ASP A 267 -12.55 23.03 -3.98
CA ASP A 267 -13.43 24.12 -3.56
C ASP A 267 -13.68 24.05 -2.05
N ASP A 268 -13.91 22.86 -1.50
CA ASP A 268 -13.97 22.63 -0.06
C ASP A 268 -12.69 23.06 0.65
N PHE A 269 -11.53 22.73 0.10
CA PHE A 269 -10.23 23.14 0.62
C PHE A 269 -10.02 24.66 0.56
N MET A 270 -10.42 25.30 -0.54
CA MET A 270 -10.31 26.76 -0.70
C MET A 270 -11.24 27.50 0.24
N THR A 271 -12.48 26.99 0.44
CA THR A 271 -13.44 27.56 1.37
C THR A 271 -12.98 27.40 2.82
N ALA A 272 -12.41 26.25 3.16
CA ALA A 272 -11.87 25.96 4.49
C ALA A 272 -10.53 26.67 4.78
N ARG A 273 -9.93 27.34 3.78
CA ARG A 273 -8.66 28.09 3.94
C ARG A 273 -8.79 29.24 4.95
N ASP A 274 -9.98 29.74 5.19
CA ASP A 274 -10.27 30.72 6.26
C ASP A 274 -10.28 30.09 7.66
N ASP A 275 -10.32 28.73 7.74
CA ASP A 275 -10.21 28.01 9.00
C ASP A 275 -8.77 27.57 9.24
N ARG A 276 -8.10 28.19 10.23
CA ARG A 276 -6.67 27.96 10.56
C ARG A 276 -6.29 26.49 10.78
N PHE A 277 -7.27 25.64 11.05
CA PHE A 277 -7.06 24.21 11.28
C PHE A 277 -6.71 23.46 9.99
N TYR A 278 -7.38 23.75 8.87
CA TYR A 278 -7.13 23.09 7.59
C TYR A 278 -5.79 23.47 6.98
N SER A 279 -5.33 24.69 7.16
CA SER A 279 -4.03 25.13 6.63
C SER A 279 -2.86 24.39 7.30
N LEU A 280 -2.99 24.05 8.58
CA LEU A 280 -2.00 23.25 9.32
C LEU A 280 -2.07 21.77 8.94
N ALA A 281 -3.27 21.19 8.77
CA ALA A 281 -3.43 19.82 8.36
C ALA A 281 -2.84 19.54 6.97
N ALA A 282 -3.02 20.45 6.02
CA ALA A 282 -2.45 20.32 4.67
C ALA A 282 -0.92 20.41 4.64
N VAL A 283 -0.30 21.14 5.56
CA VAL A 283 1.16 21.23 5.67
C VAL A 283 1.76 19.97 6.32
N PHE A 284 1.07 19.39 7.33
CA PHE A 284 1.59 18.26 8.09
C PHE A 284 1.18 16.88 7.53
N PHE A 285 0.11 16.82 6.70
CA PHE A 285 -0.41 15.56 6.17
C PHE A 285 -0.67 15.62 4.66
N PRO A 286 0.34 15.90 3.83
CA PRO A 286 0.16 16.01 2.37
C PRO A 286 -0.35 14.71 1.73
N THR A 287 -0.11 13.55 2.36
CA THR A 287 -0.52 12.24 1.85
C THR A 287 -2.02 11.95 1.97
N ILE A 288 -2.79 12.75 2.72
CA ILE A 288 -4.22 12.51 2.94
C ILE A 288 -5.06 13.02 1.76
N LEU A 289 -4.56 13.98 1.00
CA LEU A 289 -5.29 14.69 -0.05
C LEU A 289 -5.04 14.17 -1.47
N TYR A 290 -4.11 13.20 -1.66
CA TYR A 290 -3.83 12.68 -3.00
C TYR A 290 -5.03 11.97 -3.61
N ILE A 291 -5.44 12.44 -4.78
CA ILE A 291 -6.38 11.72 -5.64
C ILE A 291 -5.70 10.45 -6.17
N TYR A 292 -6.49 9.42 -6.41
CA TYR A 292 -5.99 8.14 -6.91
C TYR A 292 -6.52 7.88 -8.31
N ASN A 293 -5.67 8.08 -9.30
CA ASN A 293 -5.99 7.83 -10.70
C ASN A 293 -4.79 7.09 -11.33
N PRO A 294 -4.73 5.75 -11.25
CA PRO A 294 -3.60 4.99 -11.78
C PRO A 294 -3.61 4.94 -13.31
N ILE A 295 -2.41 4.88 -13.89
CA ILE A 295 -2.19 4.67 -15.30
C ILE A 295 -1.29 3.45 -15.51
N TYR A 296 -1.65 2.61 -16.48
CA TYR A 296 -0.91 1.39 -16.85
C TYR A 296 -0.53 1.43 -18.32
N GLY A 297 0.68 0.99 -18.64
CA GLY A 297 1.14 0.77 -20.01
C GLY A 297 1.08 -0.73 -20.33
N ILE A 298 0.31 -1.12 -21.31
CA ILE A 298 0.18 -2.50 -21.80
C ILE A 298 0.09 -2.47 -23.32
N ASP A 299 0.92 -3.26 -24.00
CA ASP A 299 0.92 -3.38 -25.46
C ASP A 299 0.99 -2.03 -26.19
N ASN A 300 1.89 -1.17 -25.78
CA ASN A 300 2.03 0.17 -26.37
C ASN A 300 0.76 1.03 -26.31
N LYS A 301 -0.14 0.75 -25.36
CA LYS A 301 -1.29 1.60 -25.03
C LYS A 301 -1.20 2.01 -23.57
N PHE A 302 -1.77 3.15 -23.24
CA PHE A 302 -1.91 3.61 -21.87
C PHE A 302 -3.37 3.58 -21.44
N TYR A 303 -3.63 3.06 -20.28
CA TYR A 303 -4.95 2.95 -19.65
C TYR A 303 -4.98 3.79 -18.38
N LEU A 304 -5.62 4.95 -18.44
CA LEU A 304 -5.76 5.85 -17.31
C LEU A 304 -7.14 5.67 -16.68
N PHE A 305 -7.16 5.27 -15.42
CA PHE A 305 -8.38 5.13 -14.63
C PHE A 305 -8.62 6.42 -13.86
N ALA A 306 -9.33 7.35 -14.45
CA ALA A 306 -9.68 8.64 -13.89
C ALA A 306 -10.87 8.49 -12.92
N TYR A 307 -10.63 7.98 -11.72
CA TYR A 307 -11.67 7.74 -10.72
C TYR A 307 -12.41 9.01 -10.30
N THR A 308 -11.72 10.14 -10.30
CA THR A 308 -12.30 11.45 -10.00
C THR A 308 -13.37 11.82 -11.04
N ASP A 309 -13.09 11.55 -12.30
CA ASP A 309 -13.99 11.87 -13.42
C ASP A 309 -14.98 10.74 -13.74
N CYS A 310 -14.83 9.58 -13.07
CA CYS A 310 -15.59 8.36 -13.32
C CYS A 310 -15.45 7.85 -14.78
N GLU A 311 -14.25 7.96 -15.33
CA GLU A 311 -13.92 7.56 -16.69
C GLU A 311 -12.64 6.75 -16.78
N THR A 312 -12.55 5.88 -17.77
CA THR A 312 -11.30 5.24 -18.20
C THR A 312 -10.95 5.77 -19.57
N LEU A 313 -9.72 6.29 -19.71
CA LEU A 313 -9.21 6.81 -20.97
C LEU A 313 -8.13 5.88 -21.50
N VAL A 314 -8.19 5.57 -22.78
CA VAL A 314 -7.20 4.75 -23.47
C VAL A 314 -6.45 5.61 -24.49
N PHE A 315 -5.13 5.56 -24.41
CA PHE A 315 -4.24 6.30 -25.31
C PHE A 315 -3.35 5.34 -26.09
N ASP A 316 -2.91 5.76 -27.27
CA ASP A 316 -1.89 5.06 -28.05
C ASP A 316 -0.47 5.24 -27.48
N ALA A 317 0.52 4.65 -28.16
CA ALA A 317 1.93 4.67 -27.76
C ALA A 317 2.55 6.07 -27.66
N VAL A 318 1.95 7.08 -28.29
CA VAL A 318 2.38 8.48 -28.26
C VAL A 318 1.44 9.38 -27.47
N GLY A 319 0.50 8.81 -26.72
CA GLY A 319 -0.39 9.56 -25.83
C GLY A 319 -1.58 10.24 -26.53
N LYS A 320 -1.94 9.82 -27.75
CA LYS A 320 -3.18 10.28 -28.40
C LYS A 320 -4.35 9.47 -27.85
N GLU A 321 -5.40 10.15 -27.38
CA GLU A 321 -6.63 9.50 -26.90
C GLU A 321 -7.29 8.69 -28.03
N LEU A 322 -7.56 7.41 -27.76
CA LEU A 322 -8.22 6.48 -28.67
C LEU A 322 -9.66 6.25 -28.27
N GLU A 323 -9.90 5.97 -26.98
CA GLU A 323 -11.18 5.50 -26.45
C GLU A 323 -11.44 6.12 -25.08
N ARG A 324 -12.71 6.25 -24.74
CA ARG A 324 -13.16 6.72 -23.42
C ARG A 324 -14.36 5.88 -22.97
N HIS A 325 -14.27 5.32 -21.78
CA HIS A 325 -15.28 4.44 -21.22
C HIS A 325 -15.73 4.92 -19.84
N PRO A 326 -16.96 4.60 -19.40
CA PRO A 326 -17.38 4.91 -18.03
C PRO A 326 -16.57 4.09 -17.01
N LEU A 327 -16.44 4.62 -15.79
CA LEU A 327 -15.80 3.93 -14.66
C LEU A 327 -16.70 4.09 -13.43
N THR A 328 -17.48 3.07 -13.10
CA THR A 328 -18.57 3.21 -12.11
C THR A 328 -18.51 2.21 -10.96
N PHE A 329 -17.71 1.16 -11.04
CA PHE A 329 -17.71 0.07 -10.07
C PHE A 329 -17.33 0.52 -8.63
N HIS A 330 -16.55 1.58 -8.50
CA HIS A 330 -16.12 2.15 -7.21
C HIS A 330 -17.20 3.01 -6.55
N MET A 331 -18.33 3.24 -7.23
CA MET A 331 -19.45 4.05 -6.79
C MET A 331 -20.63 3.17 -6.38
N ARG A 332 -21.36 3.59 -5.37
CA ARG A 332 -22.63 2.97 -4.98
C ARG A 332 -23.75 4.00 -4.91
N LYS A 333 -24.98 3.59 -5.19
CA LYS A 333 -26.17 4.42 -4.97
C LYS A 333 -26.62 4.33 -3.51
N LYS A 334 -26.87 5.47 -2.89
CA LYS A 334 -27.60 5.55 -1.64
C LYS A 334 -29.09 5.31 -1.90
N TRP A 335 -29.86 5.12 -0.83
CA TRP A 335 -31.34 4.97 -0.89
C TRP A 335 -32.03 6.17 -1.55
N ASN A 336 -31.47 7.37 -1.47
CA ASN A 336 -31.97 8.60 -2.09
C ASN A 336 -31.53 8.75 -3.57
N GLY A 337 -30.84 7.75 -4.16
CA GLY A 337 -30.35 7.76 -5.53
C GLY A 337 -28.99 8.45 -5.71
N GLU A 338 -28.45 9.12 -4.70
CA GLU A 338 -27.15 9.77 -4.74
C GLU A 338 -26.02 8.74 -4.93
N LYS A 339 -25.11 9.00 -5.88
CA LYS A 339 -23.91 8.19 -6.09
C LYS A 339 -22.82 8.65 -5.12
N VAL A 340 -22.26 7.71 -4.37
CA VAL A 340 -21.14 7.95 -3.46
C VAL A 340 -20.12 6.85 -3.60
N GLN A 341 -18.87 7.15 -3.28
CA GLN A 341 -17.81 6.15 -3.28
C GLN A 341 -18.12 5.00 -2.32
N ASP A 342 -17.93 3.76 -2.76
CA ASP A 342 -18.06 2.59 -1.90
C ASP A 342 -16.90 2.54 -0.91
N LYS A 343 -17.20 2.59 0.38
CA LYS A 343 -16.19 2.57 1.45
C LYS A 343 -15.35 1.29 1.49
N ARG A 344 -15.86 0.21 0.91
CA ARG A 344 -15.13 -1.06 0.82
C ARG A 344 -14.04 -1.02 -0.25
N TRP A 345 -14.19 -0.17 -1.26
CA TRP A 345 -13.17 0.01 -2.28
C TRP A 345 -11.90 0.65 -1.70
N LYS A 346 -10.72 0.06 -1.97
CA LYS A 346 -9.45 0.42 -1.31
C LYS A 346 -8.49 1.20 -2.19
N LYS A 347 -8.98 1.92 -3.19
CA LYS A 347 -8.11 2.74 -4.07
C LYS A 347 -6.84 1.95 -4.49
N LYS A 348 -7.02 0.70 -4.86
CA LYS A 348 -5.96 -0.19 -5.34
C LYS A 348 -6.43 -0.93 -6.57
N MET A 349 -5.52 -1.07 -7.52
CA MET A 349 -5.72 -1.86 -8.73
C MET A 349 -4.52 -2.76 -8.99
N MET A 350 -4.77 -3.79 -9.78
CA MET A 350 -3.76 -4.63 -10.41
C MET A 350 -4.06 -4.72 -11.91
N ALA A 351 -3.01 -4.83 -12.70
CA ALA A 351 -3.12 -5.17 -14.12
C ALA A 351 -2.51 -6.56 -14.35
N ASP A 352 -3.19 -7.37 -15.11
CA ASP A 352 -2.65 -8.57 -15.73
C ASP A 352 -2.20 -8.20 -17.15
N GLU A 353 -0.92 -7.88 -17.29
CA GLU A 353 -0.36 -7.45 -18.56
C GLU A 353 -0.49 -8.53 -19.64
N ALA A 354 -0.36 -9.81 -19.27
CA ALA A 354 -0.45 -10.94 -20.21
C ALA A 354 -1.85 -11.10 -20.80
N ARG A 355 -2.89 -10.84 -19.99
CA ARG A 355 -4.30 -10.95 -20.40
C ARG A 355 -4.95 -9.62 -20.76
N LYS A 356 -4.29 -8.50 -20.49
CA LYS A 356 -4.83 -7.14 -20.64
C LYS A 356 -6.10 -6.94 -19.79
N GLU A 357 -6.12 -7.52 -18.62
CA GLU A 357 -7.23 -7.46 -17.68
C GLU A 357 -6.86 -6.60 -16.47
N PHE A 358 -7.86 -5.93 -15.91
CA PHE A 358 -7.68 -5.08 -14.74
C PHE A 358 -8.56 -5.55 -13.59
N TYR A 359 -8.00 -5.45 -12.39
CA TYR A 359 -8.64 -5.92 -11.17
C TYR A 359 -8.60 -4.85 -10.11
N SER A 360 -9.64 -4.78 -9.30
CA SER A 360 -9.71 -3.89 -8.16
C SER A 360 -10.04 -4.64 -6.87
N PHE A 361 -9.79 -3.99 -5.74
CA PHE A 361 -9.93 -4.58 -4.42
C PHE A 361 -11.09 -3.97 -3.65
N PHE A 362 -11.91 -4.84 -3.09
CA PHE A 362 -12.87 -4.49 -2.07
C PHE A 362 -12.49 -5.19 -0.78
N VAL A 363 -12.51 -4.46 0.32
CA VAL A 363 -12.15 -5.00 1.63
C VAL A 363 -13.28 -4.71 2.60
N ASP A 364 -13.81 -5.77 3.18
CA ASP A 364 -14.80 -5.71 4.23
C ASP A 364 -14.25 -6.46 5.45
N ASP A 365 -14.06 -5.75 6.56
CA ASP A 365 -13.51 -6.26 7.81
C ASP A 365 -12.18 -7.05 7.67
N GLY A 366 -11.30 -6.58 6.76
CA GLY A 366 -10.01 -7.22 6.46
C GLY A 366 -10.06 -8.36 5.44
N LEU A 367 -11.23 -8.66 4.91
CA LEU A 367 -11.45 -9.70 3.91
C LEU A 367 -11.45 -9.10 2.52
N TYR A 368 -10.62 -9.65 1.63
CA TYR A 368 -10.49 -9.18 0.26
C TYR A 368 -11.46 -9.89 -0.67
N THR A 369 -12.16 -9.10 -1.48
CA THR A 369 -12.82 -9.54 -2.71
C THR A 369 -12.11 -8.90 -3.89
N ILE A 370 -11.60 -9.70 -4.80
CA ILE A 370 -10.97 -9.26 -6.04
C ILE A 370 -12.06 -9.22 -7.12
N MET A 371 -12.15 -8.08 -7.79
CA MET A 371 -13.15 -7.85 -8.81
C MET A 371 -12.47 -7.55 -10.14
N ARG A 372 -12.86 -8.25 -11.20
CA ARG A 372 -12.42 -7.95 -12.57
C ARG A 372 -13.22 -6.77 -13.09
N ILE A 373 -12.54 -5.82 -13.72
CA ILE A 373 -13.14 -4.63 -14.32
C ILE A 373 -13.49 -4.94 -15.76
N ASP A 374 -14.73 -4.68 -16.10
CA ASP A 374 -15.18 -4.62 -17.49
C ASP A 374 -14.87 -3.22 -18.05
N MET A 375 -13.96 -3.18 -19.01
CA MET A 375 -13.46 -1.93 -19.57
C MET A 375 -14.48 -1.17 -20.41
N GLU A 376 -15.47 -1.85 -20.99
CA GLU A 376 -16.50 -1.21 -21.83
C GLU A 376 -17.59 -0.56 -20.96
N THR A 377 -18.04 -1.28 -19.93
CA THR A 377 -19.16 -0.82 -19.11
C THR A 377 -18.71 -0.07 -17.84
N GLY A 378 -17.43 -0.17 -17.48
CA GLY A 378 -16.88 0.38 -16.24
C GLY A 378 -17.44 -0.25 -14.97
N THR A 379 -18.07 -1.41 -15.09
CA THR A 379 -18.55 -2.21 -13.97
C THR A 379 -17.47 -3.21 -13.53
N ALA A 380 -17.70 -3.90 -12.43
CA ALA A 380 -16.77 -4.95 -12.00
C ALA A 380 -17.52 -6.16 -11.46
N THR A 381 -17.00 -7.35 -11.75
CA THR A 381 -17.55 -8.63 -11.31
C THR A 381 -16.62 -9.31 -10.32
N PRO A 382 -17.13 -9.88 -9.20
CA PRO A 382 -16.32 -10.64 -8.26
C PRO A 382 -15.72 -11.89 -8.97
N THR A 383 -14.39 -12.05 -8.80
CA THR A 383 -13.68 -13.20 -9.40
C THR A 383 -13.03 -14.10 -8.34
N ILE A 384 -12.55 -13.52 -7.26
CA ILE A 384 -11.90 -14.23 -6.16
C ILE A 384 -12.38 -13.68 -4.83
N ASP A 385 -12.66 -14.58 -3.90
CA ASP A 385 -12.97 -14.29 -2.53
C ASP A 385 -11.86 -14.87 -1.63
N LEU A 386 -11.12 -13.98 -0.97
CA LEU A 386 -10.05 -14.37 -0.05
C LEU A 386 -10.51 -14.41 1.41
N ARG A 387 -11.78 -14.75 1.69
CA ARG A 387 -12.31 -14.79 3.06
C ARG A 387 -11.53 -15.73 3.99
N GLY A 388 -10.95 -16.80 3.47
CA GLY A 388 -10.07 -17.69 4.22
C GLY A 388 -8.67 -17.12 4.51
N TYR A 389 -8.33 -15.97 3.90
CA TYR A 389 -7.00 -15.35 3.94
C TYR A 389 -7.10 -13.86 4.33
N PRO A 390 -7.59 -13.55 5.53
CA PRO A 390 -7.70 -12.16 5.98
C PRO A 390 -6.32 -11.51 6.03
N PHE A 391 -6.24 -10.26 5.56
CA PHE A 391 -4.98 -9.49 5.51
C PHE A 391 -3.91 -10.11 4.60
N ALA A 392 -4.30 -10.81 3.54
CA ALA A 392 -3.36 -11.21 2.49
C ALA A 392 -2.55 -10.00 1.99
N GLU A 393 -1.24 -10.18 1.84
CA GLU A 393 -0.30 -9.12 1.52
C GLU A 393 0.25 -9.24 0.10
N LEU A 394 0.69 -8.12 -0.47
CA LEU A 394 1.40 -8.06 -1.75
C LEU A 394 0.69 -8.83 -2.87
N LEU A 395 -0.62 -8.57 -3.04
CA LEU A 395 -1.40 -9.19 -4.11
C LEU A 395 -0.89 -8.73 -5.49
N ARG A 396 -0.65 -9.68 -6.39
CA ARG A 396 -0.21 -9.45 -7.77
C ARG A 396 -0.89 -10.45 -8.69
N VAL A 397 -1.17 -10.04 -9.93
CA VAL A 397 -1.79 -10.90 -10.94
C VAL A 397 -0.83 -11.08 -12.13
N HIS A 398 -0.78 -12.27 -12.69
CA HIS A 398 -0.08 -12.56 -13.92
C HIS A 398 -0.70 -13.78 -14.59
N ASP A 399 -1.00 -13.69 -15.87
CA ASP A 399 -1.61 -14.71 -16.72
C ASP A 399 -2.78 -15.49 -16.04
N GLY A 400 -3.69 -14.70 -15.43
CA GLY A 400 -4.87 -15.24 -14.77
C GLY A 400 -4.59 -15.99 -13.48
N MET A 401 -3.42 -15.82 -12.89
CA MET A 401 -3.08 -16.30 -11.57
C MET A 401 -2.95 -15.12 -10.62
N LEU A 402 -3.66 -15.14 -9.51
CA LEU A 402 -3.43 -14.22 -8.39
C LEU A 402 -2.41 -14.83 -7.44
N TYR A 403 -1.37 -14.09 -7.15
CA TYR A 403 -0.36 -14.41 -6.15
C TYR A 403 -0.49 -13.49 -4.95
N PHE A 404 -0.20 -13.99 -3.75
CA PHE A 404 -0.19 -13.19 -2.53
C PHE A 404 0.64 -13.84 -1.42
N LEU A 405 1.10 -13.03 -0.47
CA LEU A 405 1.76 -13.54 0.72
C LEU A 405 0.76 -13.74 1.84
N TYR A 406 0.89 -14.86 2.53
CA TYR A 406 0.09 -15.16 3.71
C TYR A 406 0.90 -15.99 4.72
N PRO A 407 0.67 -15.80 6.03
CA PRO A 407 1.31 -16.62 7.06
C PRO A 407 0.97 -18.09 6.93
N THR A 408 1.98 -18.94 7.12
CA THR A 408 1.81 -20.41 7.12
C THR A 408 2.43 -21.03 8.38
N GLY A 409 1.83 -22.12 8.84
CA GLY A 409 2.29 -22.88 9.99
C GLY A 409 2.25 -22.11 11.32
N ASN A 410 2.77 -22.73 12.38
CA ASN A 410 2.72 -22.21 13.76
C ASN A 410 3.72 -21.06 14.01
N ASN A 411 4.64 -20.81 13.09
CA ASN A 411 5.73 -19.83 13.26
C ASN A 411 5.45 -18.50 12.53
N HIS A 412 4.24 -18.30 12.01
CA HIS A 412 3.84 -17.10 11.27
C HIS A 412 4.79 -16.72 10.12
N ARG A 413 5.50 -17.69 9.54
CA ARG A 413 6.29 -17.45 8.34
C ARG A 413 5.35 -17.14 7.18
N ARG A 414 5.76 -16.25 6.31
CA ARG A 414 5.00 -15.96 5.10
C ARG A 414 5.43 -16.90 3.98
N ALA A 415 4.44 -17.50 3.35
CA ALA A 415 4.57 -18.27 2.13
C ALA A 415 3.95 -17.53 0.96
N LEU A 416 4.32 -17.87 -0.26
CA LEU A 416 3.64 -17.41 -1.46
C LEU A 416 2.49 -18.36 -1.76
N TYR A 417 1.30 -17.79 -1.85
CA TYR A 417 0.08 -18.49 -2.27
C TYR A 417 -0.28 -18.08 -3.69
N GLN A 418 -1.02 -18.96 -4.36
CA GLN A 418 -1.58 -18.71 -5.68
C GLN A 418 -3.01 -19.20 -5.77
N VAL A 419 -3.79 -18.54 -6.62
CA VAL A 419 -5.13 -18.99 -6.99
C VAL A 419 -5.43 -18.60 -8.42
N LYS A 420 -6.03 -19.53 -9.18
CA LYS A 420 -6.45 -19.25 -10.56
C LYS A 420 -7.68 -18.35 -10.54
N ILE A 421 -7.64 -17.28 -11.32
CA ILE A 421 -8.78 -16.40 -11.52
C ILE A 421 -9.77 -17.11 -12.43
N ALA A 422 -11.04 -17.20 -11.99
CA ALA A 422 -12.10 -17.78 -12.79
C ALA A 422 -12.24 -17.00 -14.10
N GLN A 423 -12.24 -17.69 -15.21
CA GLN A 423 -12.67 -17.13 -16.49
C GLN A 423 -14.21 -17.20 -16.53
N ASP A 424 -14.85 -16.15 -17.01
CA ASP A 424 -16.25 -16.29 -17.39
C ASP A 424 -16.28 -17.34 -18.51
N GLU A 425 -16.96 -18.46 -18.27
CA GLU A 425 -17.34 -19.33 -19.35
C GLU A 425 -18.30 -18.52 -20.23
N THR A 426 -17.75 -17.88 -21.25
CA THR A 426 -18.55 -17.26 -22.31
C THR A 426 -19.34 -18.38 -22.99
N HIS A 427 -20.61 -18.46 -22.65
CA HIS A 427 -21.59 -19.26 -23.40
C HIS A 427 -21.98 -18.54 -24.69
#